data_f15e7787ffbef1bf5773f02478bf1cbe
#
_entry.id   f15e7787ffbef1bf5773f02478bf1cbe
#
_cell.length_a   1.000
_cell.length_b   1.000
_cell.length_c   1.000
_cell.angle_alpha   90.00
_cell.angle_beta   90.00
_cell.angle_gamma   90.00
#
_symmetry.space_group_name_H-M   'P 1'
#
loop_
_entity.id
_entity.type
_entity.pdbx_description
1 polymer ?
#
loop_
_entity_poly.entity_id
_entity_poly.type
_entity_poly.pdbx_seq_one_letter_code
_entity_poly.pdbx_strand_id
1 'polypeptide(L)'
;FPTRRSSDLMPLAIFLTLAGGLQDAYSYNCRGKVFANAQTGNIVLLGQNLAEGNWGVALHYLIPLLAFISGVYVAVRIQNLCKESEKIHWRQIVLVIQIILLFLVGLFPQSMNVPANAMMSFSCAMQVNAFRKFHGIPCATTMCIGNMRSATEMLCKYQVTGNQELKKK
;
A
#
# COMPACT_ATOMS: atom_id res chain seq x y z
N PHE A 1 -19.32 14.47 -12.60
CA PHE A 1 -19.23 13.03 -12.34
C PHE A 1 -20.41 12.61 -11.48
N PRO A 2 -21.14 11.54 -11.84
CA PRO A 2 -22.16 11.02 -10.93
C PRO A 2 -21.47 10.65 -9.61
N THR A 3 -21.93 11.24 -8.53
CA THR A 3 -21.50 10.93 -7.18
C THR A 3 -21.83 9.46 -6.91
N ARG A 4 -20.85 8.55 -7.13
CA ARG A 4 -20.99 7.18 -6.65
C ARG A 4 -21.34 7.25 -5.18
N ARG A 5 -22.43 6.58 -4.80
CA ARG A 5 -22.88 6.53 -3.42
C ARG A 5 -21.70 6.17 -2.53
N SER A 6 -21.55 6.87 -1.44
CA SER A 6 -20.46 6.68 -0.49
C SER A 6 -20.37 5.24 0.04
N SER A 7 -21.49 4.52 0.07
CA SER A 7 -21.58 3.09 0.40
C SER A 7 -20.75 2.17 -0.51
N ASP A 8 -20.51 2.56 -1.79
CA ASP A 8 -19.84 1.69 -2.76
C ASP A 8 -18.31 1.70 -2.62
N LEU A 9 -17.77 2.70 -1.93
CA LEU A 9 -16.33 2.82 -1.70
C LEU A 9 -15.84 2.05 -0.46
N MET A 10 -16.72 1.76 0.50
CA MET A 10 -16.34 1.04 1.72
C MET A 10 -15.91 -0.42 1.44
N PRO A 11 -16.65 -1.22 0.66
CA PRO A 11 -16.19 -2.56 0.30
C PRO A 11 -14.82 -2.53 -0.40
N LEU A 12 -14.61 -1.58 -1.33
CA LEU A 12 -13.33 -1.43 -2.00
C LEU A 12 -12.19 -1.14 -1.02
N ALA A 13 -12.41 -0.25 -0.04
CA ALA A 13 -11.43 0.05 0.99
C ALA A 13 -11.08 -1.19 1.83
N ILE A 14 -12.08 -1.97 2.23
CA ILE A 14 -11.89 -3.21 2.98
C ILE A 14 -11.06 -4.21 2.18
N PHE A 15 -11.41 -4.48 0.92
CA PHE A 15 -10.68 -5.41 0.07
C PHE A 15 -9.23 -4.97 -0.17
N LEU A 16 -8.99 -3.68 -0.41
CA LEU A 16 -7.65 -3.15 -0.60
C LEU A 16 -6.80 -3.26 0.69
N THR A 17 -7.42 -3.05 1.85
CA THR A 17 -6.73 -3.16 3.14
C THR A 17 -6.38 -4.62 3.45
N LEU A 18 -7.31 -5.55 3.21
CA LEU A 18 -7.06 -6.98 3.35
C LEU A 18 -5.95 -7.44 2.39
N ALA A 19 -6.01 -7.02 1.12
CA ALA A 19 -4.97 -7.33 0.15
C ALA A 19 -3.59 -6.81 0.59
N GLY A 20 -3.50 -5.59 1.12
CA GLY A 20 -2.26 -5.01 1.64
C GLY A 20 -1.69 -5.81 2.82
N GLY A 21 -2.53 -6.23 3.77
CA GLY A 21 -2.11 -7.08 4.89
C GLY A 21 -1.66 -8.47 4.45
N LEU A 22 -2.38 -9.09 3.49
CA LEU A 22 -1.99 -10.38 2.92
C LEU A 22 -0.66 -10.32 2.17
N GLN A 23 -0.39 -9.22 1.45
CA GLN A 23 0.89 -9.01 0.77
C GLN A 23 2.06 -8.95 1.76
N ASP A 24 1.92 -8.24 2.89
CA ASP A 24 2.95 -8.21 3.93
C ASP A 24 3.12 -9.58 4.60
N ALA A 25 2.02 -10.25 4.92
CA ALA A 25 2.07 -11.59 5.53
C ALA A 25 2.76 -12.60 4.59
N TYR A 26 2.43 -12.57 3.30
CA TYR A 26 3.03 -13.45 2.30
C TYR A 26 4.52 -13.14 2.09
N SER A 27 4.88 -11.86 1.87
CA SER A 27 6.27 -11.50 1.63
C SER A 27 7.15 -11.80 2.84
N TYR A 28 6.67 -11.54 4.04
CA TYR A 28 7.42 -11.81 5.26
C TYR A 28 7.56 -13.31 5.55
N ASN A 29 6.49 -14.08 5.44
CA ASN A 29 6.53 -15.51 5.79
C ASN A 29 7.07 -16.40 4.69
N CYS A 30 6.79 -16.07 3.42
CA CYS A 30 7.07 -16.95 2.29
C CYS A 30 8.21 -16.45 1.39
N ARG A 31 8.63 -15.17 1.49
CA ARG A 31 9.57 -14.55 0.55
C ARG A 31 10.80 -13.93 1.20
N GLY A 32 11.29 -14.51 2.31
CA GLY A 32 12.60 -14.14 2.89
C GLY A 32 12.55 -12.98 3.88
N LYS A 33 11.46 -12.87 4.66
CA LYS A 33 11.34 -11.93 5.80
C LYS A 33 11.40 -10.44 5.43
N VAL A 34 10.93 -10.09 4.23
CA VAL A 34 10.84 -8.72 3.72
C VAL A 34 9.40 -8.24 3.77
N PHE A 35 9.16 -7.01 4.14
CA PHE A 35 7.84 -6.40 4.11
C PHE A 35 7.55 -5.77 2.74
N ALA A 36 6.41 -6.07 2.15
CA ALA A 36 5.98 -5.45 0.90
C ALA A 36 5.49 -4.01 1.10
N ASN A 37 4.74 -3.74 2.18
CA ASN A 37 4.16 -2.45 2.52
C ASN A 37 4.86 -1.75 3.68
N ALA A 38 5.20 -2.49 4.73
CA ALA A 38 5.77 -1.93 5.96
C ALA A 38 7.25 -1.56 5.78
N GLN A 39 7.51 -0.57 4.92
CA GLN A 39 8.88 -0.14 4.56
C GLN A 39 9.70 0.33 5.77
N THR A 40 9.05 0.83 6.84
CA THR A 40 9.74 1.14 8.10
C THR A 40 10.44 -0.10 8.68
N GLY A 41 9.81 -1.28 8.60
CA GLY A 41 10.43 -2.54 9.00
C GLY A 41 11.66 -2.87 8.16
N ASN A 42 11.58 -2.69 6.84
CA ASN A 42 12.71 -2.90 5.95
C ASN A 42 13.86 -1.92 6.24
N ILE A 43 13.56 -0.66 6.59
CA ILE A 43 14.59 0.34 6.98
C ILE A 43 15.31 -0.09 8.26
N VAL A 44 14.58 -0.57 9.27
CA VAL A 44 15.17 -1.06 10.52
C VAL A 44 16.08 -2.25 10.26
N LEU A 45 15.61 -3.25 9.50
CA LEU A 45 16.38 -4.45 9.16
C LEU A 45 17.58 -4.12 8.27
N LEU A 46 17.44 -3.16 7.36
CA LEU A 46 18.55 -2.62 6.58
C LEU A 46 19.63 -2.02 7.50
N GLY A 47 19.23 -1.14 8.42
CA GLY A 47 20.16 -0.49 9.35
C GLY A 47 20.87 -1.48 10.26
N GLN A 48 20.15 -2.47 10.78
CA GLN A 48 20.73 -3.55 11.60
C GLN A 48 21.80 -4.31 10.82
N ASN A 49 21.50 -4.79 9.61
CA ASN A 49 22.44 -5.57 8.79
C ASN A 49 23.65 -4.74 8.32
N LEU A 50 23.47 -3.43 8.10
CA LEU A 50 24.59 -2.54 7.82
C LEU A 50 25.53 -2.40 9.03
N ALA A 51 24.99 -2.26 10.23
CA ALA A 51 25.78 -2.17 11.47
C ALA A 51 26.53 -3.47 11.79
N GLU A 52 25.95 -4.62 11.42
CA GLU A 52 26.58 -5.94 11.56
C GLU A 52 27.57 -6.28 10.43
N GLY A 53 27.71 -5.45 9.41
CA GLY A 53 28.57 -5.69 8.25
C GLY A 53 28.00 -6.69 7.23
N ASN A 54 26.75 -7.07 7.34
CA ASN A 54 26.06 -8.04 6.49
C ASN A 54 25.52 -7.39 5.18
N TRP A 55 26.42 -6.89 4.32
CA TRP A 55 26.07 -6.12 3.12
C TRP A 55 25.14 -6.84 2.14
N GLY A 56 25.33 -8.16 1.97
CA GLY A 56 24.45 -8.96 1.09
C GLY A 56 23.00 -9.00 1.57
N VAL A 57 22.80 -9.13 2.88
CA VAL A 57 21.47 -9.12 3.49
C VAL A 57 20.90 -7.70 3.51
N ALA A 58 21.73 -6.69 3.72
CA ALA A 58 21.30 -5.29 3.64
C ALA A 58 20.71 -4.93 2.27
N LEU A 59 21.33 -5.38 1.17
CA LEU A 59 20.80 -5.19 -0.17
C LEU A 59 19.42 -5.83 -0.37
N HIS A 60 19.17 -6.96 0.29
CA HIS A 60 17.86 -7.63 0.24
C HIS A 60 16.71 -6.75 0.75
N TYR A 61 16.98 -5.86 1.71
CA TYR A 61 16.00 -4.89 2.22
C TYR A 61 16.01 -3.56 1.45
N LEU A 62 17.15 -3.18 0.86
CA LEU A 62 17.26 -1.95 0.08
C LEU A 62 16.46 -2.03 -1.23
N ILE A 63 16.49 -3.17 -1.93
CA ILE A 63 15.82 -3.33 -3.23
C ILE A 63 14.31 -3.08 -3.16
N PRO A 64 13.54 -3.66 -2.23
CA PRO A 64 12.11 -3.35 -2.05
C PRO A 64 11.83 -1.89 -1.74
N LEU A 65 12.72 -1.22 -1.00
CA LEU A 65 12.63 0.21 -0.70
C LEU A 65 12.72 1.06 -1.97
N LEU A 66 13.71 0.79 -2.81
CA LEU A 66 13.88 1.48 -4.10
C LEU A 66 12.72 1.17 -5.05
N ALA A 67 12.23 -0.08 -5.06
CA ALA A 67 11.06 -0.47 -5.82
C ALA A 67 9.80 0.28 -5.35
N PHE A 68 9.63 0.47 -4.04
CA PHE A 68 8.52 1.26 -3.48
C PHE A 68 8.58 2.72 -3.95
N ILE A 69 9.75 3.38 -3.87
CA ILE A 69 9.94 4.75 -4.34
C ILE A 69 9.60 4.86 -5.84
N SER A 70 10.09 3.93 -6.66
CA SER A 70 9.79 3.90 -8.10
C SER A 70 8.30 3.69 -8.38
N GLY A 71 7.62 2.87 -7.59
CA GLY A 71 6.17 2.64 -7.67
C GLY A 71 5.35 3.90 -7.40
N VAL A 72 5.72 4.68 -6.37
CA VAL A 72 5.10 5.99 -6.11
C VAL A 72 5.31 6.91 -7.31
N TYR A 73 6.54 7.01 -7.84
CA TYR A 73 6.86 7.85 -8.98
C TYR A 73 6.00 7.49 -10.20
N VAL A 74 5.93 6.19 -10.54
CA VAL A 74 5.13 5.71 -11.68
C VAL A 74 3.64 6.00 -11.48
N ALA A 75 3.10 5.79 -10.27
CA ALA A 75 1.70 6.08 -9.97
C ALA A 75 1.37 7.58 -10.17
N VAL A 76 2.25 8.49 -9.76
CA VAL A 76 2.09 9.93 -9.99
C VAL A 76 2.16 10.25 -11.49
N ARG A 77 3.07 9.62 -12.25
CA ARG A 77 3.16 9.79 -13.70
C ARG A 77 1.88 9.34 -14.40
N ILE A 78 1.34 8.16 -14.05
CA ILE A 78 0.07 7.65 -14.59
C ILE A 78 -1.07 8.63 -14.27
N GLN A 79 -1.15 9.12 -13.02
CA GLN A 79 -2.16 10.10 -12.63
C GLN A 79 -2.11 11.36 -13.49
N ASN A 80 -0.91 11.90 -13.74
CA ASN A 80 -0.75 13.12 -14.53
C ASN A 80 -1.07 12.91 -16.03
N LEU A 81 -0.66 11.77 -16.60
CA LEU A 81 -0.91 11.44 -17.99
C LEU A 81 -2.39 11.14 -18.28
N CYS A 82 -3.10 10.54 -17.33
CA CYS A 82 -4.49 10.13 -17.50
C CYS A 82 -5.49 11.11 -16.89
N LYS A 83 -5.05 12.29 -16.43
CA LYS A 83 -5.91 13.27 -15.77
C LYS A 83 -7.04 13.77 -16.67
N GLU A 84 -6.79 13.90 -17.96
CA GLU A 84 -7.73 14.40 -18.97
C GLU A 84 -8.48 13.29 -19.72
N SER A 85 -8.22 12.03 -19.42
CA SER A 85 -8.86 10.90 -20.09
C SER A 85 -10.29 10.70 -19.57
N GLU A 86 -11.28 10.91 -20.44
CA GLU A 86 -12.70 10.69 -20.10
C GLU A 86 -13.11 9.22 -20.08
N LYS A 87 -12.36 8.34 -20.75
CA LYS A 87 -12.76 6.94 -20.98
C LYS A 87 -12.35 6.00 -19.83
N ILE A 88 -11.16 6.16 -19.26
CA ILE A 88 -10.64 5.27 -18.23
C ILE A 88 -10.07 6.10 -17.07
N HIS A 89 -10.56 5.84 -15.86
CA HIS A 89 -10.04 6.50 -14.69
C HIS A 89 -8.65 5.94 -14.32
N TRP A 90 -7.66 6.79 -14.10
CA TRP A 90 -6.28 6.42 -13.80
C TRP A 90 -6.14 5.37 -12.66
N ARG A 91 -7.04 5.38 -11.67
CA ARG A 91 -7.05 4.37 -10.59
C ARG A 91 -7.36 2.97 -11.08
N GLN A 92 -8.17 2.82 -12.13
CA GLN A 92 -8.44 1.53 -12.75
C GLN A 92 -7.19 0.97 -13.43
N ILE A 93 -6.41 1.83 -14.09
CA ILE A 93 -5.13 1.45 -14.70
C ILE A 93 -4.18 0.93 -13.62
N VAL A 94 -4.07 1.66 -12.50
CA VAL A 94 -3.24 1.24 -11.35
C VAL A 94 -3.67 -0.13 -10.83
N LEU A 95 -4.97 -0.38 -10.66
CA LEU A 95 -5.49 -1.67 -10.20
C LEU A 95 -5.18 -2.80 -11.18
N VAL A 96 -5.32 -2.56 -12.48
CA VAL A 96 -5.00 -3.58 -13.51
C VAL A 96 -3.52 -3.93 -13.46
N ILE A 97 -2.63 -2.93 -13.39
CA ILE A 97 -1.19 -3.16 -13.27
C ILE A 97 -0.88 -3.96 -11.99
N GLN A 98 -1.50 -3.60 -10.88
CA GLN A 98 -1.33 -4.29 -9.60
C GLN A 98 -1.75 -5.77 -9.69
N ILE A 99 -2.91 -6.06 -10.29
CA ILE A 99 -3.40 -7.43 -10.47
C ILE A 99 -2.40 -8.24 -11.31
N ILE A 100 -1.90 -7.69 -12.41
CA ILE A 100 -0.93 -8.36 -13.28
C ILE A 100 0.37 -8.64 -12.51
N LEU A 101 0.90 -7.63 -11.78
CA LEU A 101 2.13 -7.79 -11.01
C LEU A 101 2.00 -8.87 -9.93
N LEU A 102 0.90 -8.86 -9.17
CA LEU A 102 0.66 -9.85 -8.11
C LEU A 102 0.44 -11.26 -8.68
N PHE A 103 -0.23 -11.37 -9.84
CA PHE A 103 -0.37 -12.64 -10.54
C PHE A 103 0.99 -13.22 -10.96
N LEU A 104 1.87 -12.38 -11.53
CA LEU A 104 3.23 -12.77 -11.90
C LEU A 104 4.05 -13.21 -10.67
N VAL A 105 3.96 -12.48 -9.56
CA VAL A 105 4.62 -12.85 -8.30
C VAL A 105 4.18 -14.22 -7.81
N GLY A 106 2.89 -14.57 -8.00
CA GLY A 106 2.36 -15.89 -7.65
C GLY A 106 2.99 -17.04 -8.45
N LEU A 107 3.47 -16.77 -9.65
CA LEU A 107 4.13 -17.76 -10.52
C LEU A 107 5.64 -17.90 -10.24
N PHE A 108 6.24 -16.98 -9.49
CA PHE A 108 7.68 -17.00 -9.25
C PHE A 108 8.08 -18.10 -8.27
N PRO A 109 9.12 -18.90 -8.58
CA PRO A 109 9.68 -19.88 -7.66
C PRO A 109 10.34 -19.19 -6.45
N GLN A 110 10.60 -19.94 -5.39
CA GLN A 110 11.23 -19.44 -4.16
C GLN A 110 12.66 -18.91 -4.38
N SER A 111 13.36 -19.34 -5.43
CA SER A 111 14.66 -18.83 -5.81
C SER A 111 14.64 -17.37 -6.28
N MET A 112 13.47 -16.84 -6.65
CA MET A 112 13.25 -15.48 -7.15
C MET A 112 12.62 -14.55 -6.11
N ASN A 113 12.98 -14.67 -4.83
CA ASN A 113 12.41 -13.86 -3.75
C ASN A 113 12.72 -12.36 -3.91
N VAL A 114 13.92 -11.99 -4.36
CA VAL A 114 14.29 -10.58 -4.51
C VAL A 114 13.42 -9.86 -5.54
N PRO A 115 13.29 -10.33 -6.80
CA PRO A 115 12.41 -9.70 -7.77
C PRO A 115 10.92 -9.79 -7.36
N ALA A 116 10.49 -10.88 -6.71
CA ALA A 116 9.12 -10.99 -6.20
C ALA A 116 8.81 -9.89 -5.16
N ASN A 117 9.69 -9.69 -4.18
CA ASN A 117 9.54 -8.65 -3.16
C ASN A 117 9.59 -7.23 -3.76
N ALA A 118 10.47 -7.00 -4.75
CA ALA A 118 10.52 -5.73 -5.46
C ALA A 118 9.21 -5.43 -6.19
N MET A 119 8.65 -6.40 -6.92
CA MET A 119 7.37 -6.24 -7.62
C MET A 119 6.20 -6.02 -6.66
N MET A 120 6.19 -6.72 -5.53
CA MET A 120 5.16 -6.53 -4.50
C MET A 120 5.25 -5.13 -3.89
N SER A 121 6.45 -4.68 -3.48
CA SER A 121 6.64 -3.33 -2.93
C SER A 121 6.29 -2.23 -3.93
N PHE A 122 6.63 -2.41 -5.19
CA PHE A 122 6.23 -1.51 -6.27
C PHE A 122 4.70 -1.45 -6.41
N SER A 123 4.03 -2.61 -6.42
CA SER A 123 2.57 -2.71 -6.49
C SER A 123 1.89 -2.04 -5.30
N CYS A 124 2.38 -2.28 -4.08
CA CYS A 124 1.90 -1.65 -2.85
C CYS A 124 2.03 -0.11 -2.89
N ALA A 125 3.15 0.40 -3.38
CA ALA A 125 3.38 1.83 -3.53
C ALA A 125 2.38 2.49 -4.47
N MET A 126 2.06 1.84 -5.58
CA MET A 126 1.03 2.30 -6.51
C MET A 126 -0.35 2.34 -5.84
N GLN A 127 -0.71 1.32 -5.05
CA GLN A 127 -1.96 1.26 -4.29
C GLN A 127 -2.05 2.40 -3.28
N VAL A 128 -1.01 2.60 -2.46
CA VAL A 128 -0.96 3.67 -1.45
C VAL A 128 -1.19 5.04 -2.10
N ASN A 129 -0.55 5.28 -3.24
CA ASN A 129 -0.69 6.57 -3.93
C ASN A 129 -2.07 6.75 -4.56
N ALA A 130 -2.66 5.69 -5.14
CA ALA A 130 -3.95 5.76 -5.82
C ALA A 130 -5.13 5.89 -4.84
N PHE A 131 -5.04 5.28 -3.66
CA PHE A 131 -6.14 5.17 -2.70
C PHE A 131 -5.81 5.84 -1.35
N ARG A 132 -5.41 7.11 -1.41
CA ARG A 132 -5.01 7.90 -0.23
C ARG A 132 -6.17 8.42 0.60
N LYS A 133 -7.37 8.51 0.02
CA LYS A 133 -8.56 9.09 0.67
C LYS A 133 -9.81 8.30 0.29
N PHE A 134 -10.63 8.00 1.29
CA PHE A 134 -11.99 7.50 1.13
C PHE A 134 -12.96 8.50 1.78
N HIS A 135 -13.99 8.92 1.07
CA HIS A 135 -14.98 9.92 1.56
C HIS A 135 -14.34 11.25 2.02
N GLY A 136 -13.23 11.65 1.44
CA GLY A 136 -12.51 12.85 1.86
C GLY A 136 -11.65 12.66 3.12
N ILE A 137 -11.75 11.50 3.79
CA ILE A 137 -10.94 11.16 4.96
C ILE A 137 -9.64 10.50 4.50
N PRO A 138 -8.47 10.94 4.99
CA PRO A 138 -7.23 10.24 4.76
C PRO A 138 -7.32 8.81 5.32
N CYS A 139 -7.15 7.82 4.46
CA CYS A 139 -7.14 6.41 4.83
C CYS A 139 -6.04 5.71 4.04
N ALA A 140 -5.11 5.12 4.75
CA ALA A 140 -4.05 4.34 4.13
C ALA A 140 -4.45 2.86 4.13
N THR A 141 -4.71 2.30 2.95
CA THR A 141 -5.09 0.88 2.80
C THR A 141 -3.98 -0.10 3.17
N THR A 142 -2.76 0.40 3.38
CA THR A 142 -1.55 -0.40 3.66
C THR A 142 -0.89 -0.07 4.99
N MET A 143 -1.42 0.90 5.75
CA MET A 143 -0.83 1.38 7.01
C MET A 143 -1.86 1.34 8.14
N CYS A 144 -1.76 0.35 9.04
CA CYS A 144 -2.68 0.22 10.17
C CYS A 144 -2.56 1.34 11.19
N ILE A 145 -1.34 1.78 11.53
CA ILE A 145 -1.08 2.72 12.63
C ILE A 145 -1.76 4.07 12.39
N GLY A 146 -1.66 4.62 11.16
CA GLY A 146 -2.31 5.88 10.81
C GLY A 146 -3.84 5.82 10.90
N ASN A 147 -4.42 4.70 10.47
CA ASN A 147 -5.87 4.47 10.53
C ASN A 147 -6.34 4.27 11.98
N MET A 148 -5.60 3.51 12.80
CA MET A 148 -5.89 3.33 14.23
C MET A 148 -5.86 4.66 14.98
N ARG A 149 -4.84 5.49 14.74
CA ARG A 149 -4.76 6.84 15.31
C ARG A 149 -5.98 7.68 14.93
N SER A 150 -6.31 7.75 13.64
CA SER A 150 -7.43 8.55 13.16
C SER A 150 -8.76 8.07 13.73
N ALA A 151 -8.99 6.76 13.79
CA ALA A 151 -10.19 6.17 14.37
C ALA A 151 -10.32 6.50 15.87
N THR A 152 -9.22 6.36 16.64
CA THR A 152 -9.19 6.67 18.07
C THR A 152 -9.45 8.17 18.31
N GLU A 153 -8.85 9.06 17.50
CA GLU A 153 -9.06 10.50 17.57
C GLU A 153 -10.54 10.86 17.31
N MET A 154 -11.15 10.26 16.28
CA MET A 154 -12.57 10.47 15.96
C MET A 154 -13.48 9.97 17.07
N LEU A 155 -13.18 8.81 17.65
CA LEU A 155 -13.92 8.26 18.77
C LEU A 155 -13.87 9.18 20.00
N CYS A 156 -12.69 9.68 20.35
CA CYS A 156 -12.50 10.61 21.44
C CYS A 156 -13.28 11.92 21.22
N LYS A 157 -13.19 12.49 20.01
CA LYS A 157 -13.96 13.69 19.63
C LYS A 157 -15.47 13.46 19.74
N TYR A 158 -15.95 12.29 19.31
CA TYR A 158 -17.35 11.92 19.44
C TYR A 158 -17.80 11.88 20.91
N GLN A 159 -16.99 11.25 21.76
CA GLN A 159 -17.29 11.16 23.20
C GLN A 159 -17.35 12.53 23.89
N VAL A 160 -16.47 13.46 23.50
CA VAL A 160 -16.37 14.80 24.07
C VAL A 160 -17.47 15.74 23.55
N THR A 161 -17.79 15.67 22.26
CA THR A 161 -18.70 16.64 21.60
C THR A 161 -20.10 16.14 21.43
N GLY A 162 -20.37 14.83 21.58
CA GLY A 162 -21.69 14.22 21.32
C GLY A 162 -22.12 14.30 19.84
N ASN A 163 -21.29 14.79 18.94
CA ASN A 163 -21.65 15.04 17.55
C ASN A 163 -21.78 13.73 16.76
N GLN A 164 -23.02 13.37 16.43
CA GLN A 164 -23.37 12.12 15.71
C GLN A 164 -22.77 12.02 14.30
N GLU A 165 -22.41 13.12 13.67
CA GLU A 165 -21.75 13.08 12.35
C GLU A 165 -20.34 12.50 12.39
N LEU A 166 -19.65 12.62 13.53
CA LEU A 166 -18.33 12.03 13.74
C LEU A 166 -18.37 10.50 13.85
N LYS A 167 -19.54 9.94 14.23
CA LYS A 167 -19.75 8.47 14.30
C LYS A 167 -19.92 7.84 12.91
N LYS A 168 -20.33 8.62 11.91
CA LYS A 168 -20.57 8.15 10.53
C LYS A 168 -19.35 8.27 9.63
N LYS A 169 -18.30 8.90 10.10
CA LYS A 169 -17.00 9.03 9.41
C LYS A 169 -16.03 7.95 9.86
#